data_58dceadd2e29247e96cae7f74f1689f5
#
_entry.id   58dceadd2e29247e96cae7f74f1689f5
#
_cell.length_a   1.000
_cell.length_b   1.000
_cell.length_c   1.000
_cell.angle_alpha   90.00
_cell.angle_beta   90.00
_cell.angle_gamma   90.00
#
_symmetry.space_group_name_H-M   'P 1'
#
loop_
_entity.id
_entity.type
_entity.pdbx_description
1 polymer ?
#
loop_
_entity_poly.entity_id
_entity_poly.type
_entity_poly.pdbx_seq_one_letter_code
_entity_poly.pdbx_strand_id
1 'polypeptide(L)'
;MTLTSLTPLEQTLRAKRDAGRKLLVPYVTGGLKGWTDAIRAAAANGADVIEIGLPFSDPVMDGPIIQEASQRALDDGATPISILEGVRTLDVDVPLVVMCYYNTVHHAGHERFASQLFQAGIVGAIIPDLPLEESGPWCAAADAVGLSTIMLAAPTAPDERLPRVCARARGFVYSVGLLGVTGERTELAATASQLAGRLKKITDVPVIIGVGVSNSAQAVEACKVADGIVQGASVVRRLMEGGPDAVGAYVAEVREAIDSASV
;
A
#
# COMPACT_ATOMS: atom_id res chain seq x y z
N MET A 1 -8.78 -23.62 -6.51
CA MET A 1 -8.06 -24.09 -5.31
C MET A 1 -8.20 -23.03 -4.25
N THR A 2 -8.87 -23.32 -3.15
CA THR A 2 -8.91 -22.40 -2.00
C THR A 2 -7.57 -22.52 -1.31
N LEU A 3 -6.75 -21.44 -1.32
CA LEU A 3 -5.55 -21.42 -0.50
C LEU A 3 -5.97 -21.49 0.97
N THR A 4 -5.71 -22.61 1.61
CA THR A 4 -6.01 -22.85 3.04
C THR A 4 -4.97 -22.26 3.97
N SER A 5 -3.88 -21.69 3.44
CA SER A 5 -2.80 -21.08 4.22
C SER A 5 -2.71 -19.58 3.97
N LEU A 6 -2.43 -18.83 5.03
CA LEU A 6 -2.13 -17.41 4.96
C LEU A 6 -0.85 -17.17 4.16
N THR A 7 -0.80 -16.08 3.38
CA THR A 7 0.46 -15.67 2.72
C THR A 7 1.51 -15.21 3.75
N PRO A 8 2.80 -15.26 3.42
CA PRO A 8 3.85 -14.77 4.35
C PRO A 8 3.63 -13.32 4.78
N LEU A 9 3.17 -12.44 3.86
CA LEU A 9 2.81 -11.07 4.19
C LEU A 9 1.72 -11.03 5.26
N GLU A 10 0.62 -11.77 5.05
CA GLU A 10 -0.51 -11.76 5.98
C GLU A 10 -0.13 -12.33 7.35
N GLN A 11 0.69 -13.39 7.39
CA GLN A 11 1.21 -13.96 8.64
C GLN A 11 2.01 -12.92 9.42
N THR A 12 2.93 -12.21 8.74
CA THR A 12 3.74 -11.16 9.36
C THR A 12 2.88 -10.03 9.92
N LEU A 13 1.90 -9.54 9.14
CA LEU A 13 1.05 -8.44 9.56
C LEU A 13 0.12 -8.81 10.70
N ARG A 14 -0.47 -10.02 10.67
CA ARG A 14 -1.28 -10.54 11.79
C ARG A 14 -0.46 -10.66 13.06
N ALA A 15 0.74 -11.25 13.00
CA ALA A 15 1.61 -11.41 14.16
C ALA A 15 1.94 -10.06 14.81
N LYS A 16 2.27 -9.02 14.01
CA LYS A 16 2.53 -7.67 14.52
C LYS A 16 1.28 -7.04 15.14
N ARG A 17 0.13 -7.11 14.46
CA ARG A 17 -1.15 -6.62 14.95
C ARG A 17 -1.55 -7.28 16.26
N ASP A 18 -1.46 -8.60 16.34
CA ASP A 18 -1.89 -9.39 17.49
C ASP A 18 -0.96 -9.17 18.69
N ALA A 19 0.28 -8.72 18.46
CA ALA A 19 1.19 -8.20 19.49
C ALA A 19 0.87 -6.74 19.90
N GLY A 20 -0.23 -6.16 19.42
CA GLY A 20 -0.66 -4.79 19.76
C GLY A 20 -0.05 -3.69 18.88
N ARG A 21 0.79 -4.04 17.90
CA ARG A 21 1.44 -3.06 17.03
C ARG A 21 0.50 -2.55 15.94
N LYS A 22 0.40 -1.24 15.80
CA LYS A 22 -0.26 -0.61 14.65
C LYS A 22 0.67 -0.60 13.45
N LEU A 23 0.13 -0.99 12.29
CA LEU A 23 0.91 -1.19 11.07
C LEU A 23 1.15 0.16 10.36
N LEU A 24 2.41 0.44 9.99
CA LEU A 24 2.81 1.63 9.27
C LEU A 24 3.34 1.25 7.89
N VAL A 25 2.69 1.74 6.84
CA VAL A 25 2.99 1.43 5.45
C VAL A 25 3.33 2.73 4.69
N PRO A 26 4.59 3.17 4.65
CA PRO A 26 5.00 4.26 3.77
C PRO A 26 4.96 3.83 2.30
N TYR A 27 4.44 4.72 1.44
CA TYR A 27 4.47 4.59 -0.01
C TYR A 27 5.63 5.39 -0.59
N VAL A 28 6.34 4.79 -1.54
CA VAL A 28 7.44 5.43 -2.26
C VAL A 28 7.23 5.25 -3.76
N THR A 29 7.32 6.33 -4.55
CA THR A 29 7.29 6.24 -6.01
C THR A 29 8.61 5.65 -6.51
N GLY A 30 8.54 4.47 -7.12
CA GLY A 30 9.69 3.79 -7.72
C GLY A 30 10.27 4.59 -8.89
N GLY A 31 11.59 4.61 -9.02
CA GLY A 31 12.28 5.39 -10.05
C GLY A 31 12.49 6.86 -9.72
N LEU A 32 11.81 7.42 -8.72
CA LEU A 32 12.06 8.79 -8.26
C LEU A 32 13.47 8.88 -7.65
N LYS A 33 14.18 9.98 -7.90
CA LYS A 33 15.55 10.14 -7.39
C LYS A 33 15.66 9.85 -5.89
N GLY A 34 16.54 8.92 -5.51
CA GLY A 34 16.77 8.51 -4.11
C GLY A 34 15.72 7.53 -3.54
N TRP A 35 14.84 6.96 -4.35
CA TRP A 35 13.75 6.10 -3.90
C TRP A 35 14.22 4.83 -3.17
N THR A 36 15.33 4.22 -3.58
CA THR A 36 15.87 3.02 -2.90
C THR A 36 16.41 3.37 -1.51
N ASP A 37 17.06 4.52 -1.37
CA ASP A 37 17.57 4.97 -0.07
C ASP A 37 16.43 5.43 0.83
N ALA A 38 15.35 6.00 0.27
CA ALA A 38 14.14 6.31 1.02
C ALA A 38 13.47 5.03 1.57
N ILE A 39 13.47 3.92 0.80
CA ILE A 39 12.99 2.62 1.28
C ILE A 39 13.85 2.13 2.44
N ARG A 40 15.18 2.17 2.33
CA ARG A 40 16.08 1.79 3.44
C ARG A 40 15.86 2.66 4.68
N ALA A 41 15.73 3.97 4.48
CA ALA A 41 15.47 4.91 5.58
C ALA A 41 14.11 4.62 6.25
N ALA A 42 13.05 4.37 5.48
CA ALA A 42 11.73 4.03 6.02
C ALA A 42 11.76 2.70 6.79
N ALA A 43 12.42 1.67 6.26
CA ALA A 43 12.57 0.38 6.92
C ALA A 43 13.31 0.50 8.25
N ALA A 44 14.42 1.23 8.29
CA ALA A 44 15.22 1.45 9.50
C ALA A 44 14.49 2.27 10.57
N ASN A 45 13.45 3.02 10.20
CA ASN A 45 12.71 3.92 11.09
C ASN A 45 11.29 3.44 11.43
N GLY A 46 11.00 2.15 11.27
CA GLY A 46 9.82 1.53 11.86
C GLY A 46 8.65 1.30 10.92
N ALA A 47 8.86 1.33 9.60
CA ALA A 47 7.90 0.80 8.65
C ALA A 47 7.64 -0.69 8.90
N ASP A 48 6.41 -1.14 8.70
CA ASP A 48 6.01 -2.54 8.82
C ASP A 48 5.90 -3.25 7.46
N VAL A 49 5.59 -2.49 6.43
CA VAL A 49 5.57 -2.84 5.00
C VAL A 49 5.97 -1.59 4.25
N ILE A 50 6.56 -1.72 3.07
CA ILE A 50 6.76 -0.59 2.16
C ILE A 50 6.02 -0.84 0.87
N GLU A 51 5.21 0.13 0.47
CA GLU A 51 4.47 0.15 -0.78
C GLU A 51 5.27 0.90 -1.84
N ILE A 52 5.58 0.25 -2.96
CA ILE A 52 6.34 0.82 -4.08
C ILE A 52 5.37 1.07 -5.23
N GLY A 53 5.15 2.33 -5.59
CA GLY A 53 4.35 2.70 -6.74
C GLY A 53 5.14 2.55 -8.04
N LEU A 54 4.61 1.80 -9.01
CA LEU A 54 5.13 1.82 -10.37
C LEU A 54 4.56 3.04 -11.09
N PRO A 55 5.39 3.99 -11.56
CA PRO A 55 4.93 5.17 -12.26
C PRO A 55 4.09 4.83 -13.49
N PHE A 56 3.01 5.58 -13.68
CA PHE A 56 2.11 5.43 -14.80
C PHE A 56 1.75 6.80 -15.38
N SER A 57 1.63 6.89 -16.69
CA SER A 57 1.39 8.16 -17.41
C SER A 57 -0.04 8.72 -17.22
N ASP A 58 -1.00 7.83 -16.93
CA ASP A 58 -2.43 8.17 -16.88
C ASP A 58 -3.07 7.75 -15.55
N PRO A 59 -2.57 8.23 -14.39
CA PRO A 59 -2.93 7.74 -13.07
C PRO A 59 -4.28 8.32 -12.61
N VAL A 60 -5.36 7.56 -12.78
CA VAL A 60 -6.73 7.99 -12.46
C VAL A 60 -7.05 8.01 -10.96
N MET A 61 -6.24 7.33 -10.13
CA MET A 61 -6.48 7.20 -8.69
C MET A 61 -5.54 8.06 -7.85
N ASP A 62 -4.47 8.59 -8.43
CA ASP A 62 -3.42 9.29 -7.71
C ASP A 62 -3.71 10.77 -7.54
N GLY A 63 -3.35 11.30 -6.36
CA GLY A 63 -3.37 12.75 -6.11
C GLY A 63 -2.19 13.48 -6.78
N PRO A 64 -2.25 14.83 -6.85
CA PRO A 64 -1.29 15.64 -7.61
C PRO A 64 0.18 15.38 -7.26
N ILE A 65 0.51 15.14 -6.01
CA ILE A 65 1.88 14.88 -5.56
C ILE A 65 2.41 13.55 -6.11
N ILE A 66 1.58 12.51 -6.10
CA ILE A 66 1.95 11.20 -6.66
C ILE A 66 2.05 11.28 -8.17
N GLN A 67 1.13 12.01 -8.83
CA GLN A 67 1.19 12.26 -10.27
C GLN A 67 2.49 12.97 -10.66
N GLU A 68 2.86 14.04 -9.93
CA GLU A 68 4.11 14.77 -10.16
C GLU A 68 5.33 13.87 -9.99
N ALA A 69 5.38 13.07 -8.92
CA ALA A 69 6.47 12.15 -8.67
C ALA A 69 6.58 11.07 -9.75
N SER A 70 5.44 10.52 -10.18
CA SER A 70 5.37 9.54 -11.26
C SER A 70 5.84 10.13 -12.58
N GLN A 71 5.42 11.36 -12.92
CA GLN A 71 5.87 12.05 -14.13
C GLN A 71 7.39 12.28 -14.11
N ARG A 72 7.95 12.76 -12.99
CA ARG A 72 9.41 12.94 -12.85
C ARG A 72 10.15 11.63 -13.04
N ALA A 73 9.68 10.54 -12.44
CA ALA A 73 10.32 9.23 -12.59
C ALA A 73 10.25 8.73 -14.06
N LEU A 74 9.12 8.93 -14.74
CA LEU A 74 8.98 8.57 -16.16
C LEU A 74 9.89 9.42 -17.06
N ASP A 75 9.99 10.73 -16.80
CA ASP A 75 10.88 11.63 -17.54
C ASP A 75 12.36 11.24 -17.36
N ASP A 76 12.72 10.70 -16.19
CA ASP A 76 14.04 10.13 -15.89
C ASP A 76 14.23 8.70 -16.47
N GLY A 77 13.24 8.18 -17.20
CA GLY A 77 13.33 6.90 -17.90
C GLY A 77 12.98 5.68 -17.06
N ALA A 78 12.27 5.85 -15.93
CA ALA A 78 11.82 4.72 -15.13
C ALA A 78 10.86 3.81 -15.91
N THR A 79 11.07 2.51 -15.78
CA THR A 79 10.22 1.46 -16.33
C THR A 79 9.90 0.42 -15.26
N PRO A 80 8.83 -0.37 -15.40
CA PRO A 80 8.56 -1.47 -14.47
C PRO A 80 9.76 -2.40 -14.30
N ILE A 81 10.51 -2.66 -15.37
CA ILE A 81 11.70 -3.53 -15.34
C ILE A 81 12.81 -2.88 -14.51
N SER A 82 13.17 -1.63 -14.79
CA SER A 82 14.23 -0.93 -14.04
C SER A 82 13.90 -0.77 -12.55
N ILE A 83 12.62 -0.59 -12.21
CA ILE A 83 12.19 -0.53 -10.81
C ILE A 83 12.35 -1.90 -10.14
N LEU A 84 11.94 -2.99 -10.78
CA LEU A 84 12.13 -4.34 -10.22
C LEU A 84 13.60 -4.72 -10.10
N GLU A 85 14.47 -4.25 -11.01
CA GLU A 85 15.93 -4.38 -10.87
C GLU A 85 16.43 -3.61 -9.64
N GLY A 86 15.96 -2.39 -9.43
CA GLY A 86 16.24 -1.61 -8.22
C GLY A 86 15.77 -2.30 -6.93
N VAL A 87 14.58 -2.89 -6.94
CA VAL A 87 14.06 -3.66 -5.79
C VAL A 87 14.99 -4.82 -5.42
N ARG A 88 15.55 -5.54 -6.39
CA ARG A 88 16.51 -6.65 -6.14
C ARG A 88 17.80 -6.21 -5.44
N THR A 89 18.11 -4.92 -5.46
CA THR A 89 19.27 -4.36 -4.76
C THR A 89 18.97 -3.97 -3.31
N LEU A 90 17.71 -4.04 -2.90
CA LEU A 90 17.30 -3.71 -1.54
C LEU A 90 17.60 -4.87 -0.60
N ASP A 91 18.30 -4.55 0.48
CA ASP A 91 18.48 -5.43 1.63
C ASP A 91 17.76 -4.79 2.83
N VAL A 92 16.49 -5.16 3.00
CA VAL A 92 15.62 -4.65 4.05
C VAL A 92 14.78 -5.78 4.65
N ASP A 93 14.60 -5.75 5.98
CA ASP A 93 13.89 -6.80 6.72
C ASP A 93 12.36 -6.63 6.72
N VAL A 94 11.83 -5.67 5.96
CA VAL A 94 10.39 -5.39 5.89
C VAL A 94 9.81 -5.87 4.56
N PRO A 95 8.59 -6.45 4.55
CA PRO A 95 7.93 -6.85 3.33
C PRO A 95 7.77 -5.69 2.34
N LEU A 96 8.02 -5.95 1.07
CA LEU A 96 7.81 -5.00 -0.01
C LEU A 96 6.57 -5.40 -0.81
N VAL A 97 5.67 -4.46 -1.04
CA VAL A 97 4.50 -4.62 -1.90
C VAL A 97 4.55 -3.60 -3.03
N VAL A 98 3.93 -3.91 -4.16
CA VAL A 98 3.86 -3.00 -5.30
C VAL A 98 2.45 -2.48 -5.49
N MET A 99 2.30 -1.20 -5.85
CA MET A 99 1.07 -0.64 -6.40
C MET A 99 1.31 -0.30 -7.87
N CYS A 100 0.44 -0.82 -8.74
CA CYS A 100 0.49 -0.50 -10.17
C CYS A 100 -0.90 -0.55 -10.80
N TYR A 101 -1.08 0.19 -11.89
CA TYR A 101 -2.31 0.17 -12.66
C TYR A 101 -2.44 -1.10 -13.50
N TYR A 102 -3.67 -1.55 -13.72
CA TYR A 102 -3.97 -2.81 -14.40
C TYR A 102 -3.43 -2.87 -15.83
N ASN A 103 -3.31 -1.74 -16.51
CA ASN A 103 -2.69 -1.68 -17.84
C ASN A 103 -1.29 -2.29 -17.84
N THR A 104 -0.47 -2.03 -16.81
CA THR A 104 0.88 -2.63 -16.67
C THR A 104 0.81 -4.15 -16.55
N VAL A 105 -0.12 -4.65 -15.73
CA VAL A 105 -0.33 -6.09 -15.53
C VAL A 105 -0.82 -6.76 -16.82
N HIS A 106 -1.82 -6.15 -17.46
CA HIS A 106 -2.42 -6.68 -18.68
C HIS A 106 -1.41 -6.74 -19.83
N HIS A 107 -0.64 -5.67 -20.04
CA HIS A 107 0.40 -5.62 -21.08
C HIS A 107 1.52 -6.65 -20.83
N ALA A 108 1.92 -6.82 -19.59
CA ALA A 108 2.94 -7.81 -19.23
C ALA A 108 2.43 -9.26 -19.32
N GLY A 109 1.12 -9.50 -19.13
CA GLY A 109 0.50 -10.80 -18.92
C GLY A 109 0.57 -11.23 -17.45
N HIS A 110 -0.55 -11.75 -16.93
CA HIS A 110 -0.76 -11.99 -15.49
C HIS A 110 0.32 -12.90 -14.88
N GLU A 111 0.55 -14.08 -15.46
CA GLU A 111 1.49 -15.07 -14.93
C GLU A 111 2.94 -14.55 -14.99
N ARG A 112 3.31 -13.90 -16.10
CA ARG A 112 4.65 -13.35 -16.27
C ARG A 112 4.89 -12.23 -15.26
N PHE A 113 3.93 -11.32 -15.10
CA PHE A 113 4.09 -10.19 -14.18
C PHE A 113 4.13 -10.65 -12.72
N ALA A 114 3.23 -11.58 -12.31
CA ALA A 114 3.25 -12.15 -10.97
C ALA A 114 4.60 -12.83 -10.66
N SER A 115 5.13 -13.60 -11.62
CA SER A 115 6.46 -14.24 -11.50
C SER A 115 7.59 -13.21 -11.39
N GLN A 116 7.56 -12.13 -12.19
CA GLN A 116 8.57 -11.07 -12.13
C GLN A 116 8.56 -10.35 -10.78
N LEU A 117 7.39 -10.03 -10.24
CA LEU A 117 7.24 -9.45 -8.91
C LEU A 117 7.83 -10.36 -7.83
N PHE A 118 7.43 -11.62 -7.81
CA PHE A 118 7.92 -12.60 -6.85
C PHE A 118 9.43 -12.78 -6.93
N GLN A 119 10.01 -12.89 -8.12
CA GLN A 119 11.46 -13.02 -8.35
C GLN A 119 12.23 -11.75 -7.95
N ALA A 120 11.58 -10.60 -7.92
CA ALA A 120 12.17 -9.36 -7.43
C ALA A 120 12.13 -9.23 -5.90
N GLY A 121 11.47 -10.15 -5.17
CA GLY A 121 11.31 -10.08 -3.71
C GLY A 121 10.04 -9.34 -3.27
N ILE A 122 9.15 -9.00 -4.20
CA ILE A 122 7.83 -8.43 -3.87
C ILE A 122 6.91 -9.55 -3.34
N VAL A 123 6.24 -9.31 -2.23
CA VAL A 123 5.37 -10.29 -1.56
C VAL A 123 3.87 -9.98 -1.67
N GLY A 124 3.51 -8.84 -2.27
CA GLY A 124 2.11 -8.47 -2.48
C GLY A 124 1.94 -7.41 -3.55
N ALA A 125 0.73 -7.32 -4.12
CA ALA A 125 0.40 -6.34 -5.13
C ALA A 125 -0.98 -5.70 -4.89
N ILE A 126 -1.06 -4.41 -5.18
CA ILE A 126 -2.24 -3.55 -5.14
C ILE A 126 -2.51 -3.10 -6.57
N ILE A 127 -3.69 -3.43 -7.11
CA ILE A 127 -4.12 -3.00 -8.44
C ILE A 127 -5.39 -2.16 -8.26
N PRO A 128 -5.26 -0.84 -8.11
CA PRO A 128 -6.35 0.01 -7.63
C PRO A 128 -7.51 0.16 -8.64
N ASP A 129 -7.26 -0.01 -9.91
CA ASP A 129 -8.21 0.10 -11.01
C ASP A 129 -8.76 -1.26 -11.50
N LEU A 130 -8.46 -2.36 -10.79
CA LEU A 130 -8.97 -3.70 -11.12
C LEU A 130 -10.15 -4.08 -10.21
N PRO A 131 -11.40 -4.07 -10.70
CA PRO A 131 -12.56 -4.46 -9.92
C PRO A 131 -12.51 -5.92 -9.49
N LEU A 132 -13.12 -6.24 -8.33
CA LEU A 132 -13.20 -7.61 -7.80
C LEU A 132 -13.72 -8.59 -8.84
N GLU A 133 -14.74 -8.20 -9.63
CA GLU A 133 -15.41 -9.02 -10.62
C GLU A 133 -14.48 -9.43 -11.78
N GLU A 134 -13.51 -8.59 -12.11
CA GLU A 134 -12.53 -8.80 -13.19
C GLU A 134 -11.20 -9.36 -12.68
N SER A 135 -11.00 -9.40 -11.37
CA SER A 135 -9.71 -9.74 -10.76
C SER A 135 -9.33 -11.24 -10.84
N GLY A 136 -10.26 -12.12 -11.28
CA GLY A 136 -10.08 -13.57 -11.28
C GLY A 136 -8.75 -14.04 -11.89
N PRO A 137 -8.43 -13.69 -13.16
CA PRO A 137 -7.19 -14.12 -13.82
C PRO A 137 -5.93 -13.64 -13.11
N TRP A 138 -5.91 -12.37 -12.68
CA TRP A 138 -4.79 -11.82 -11.90
C TRP A 138 -4.62 -12.55 -10.56
N CYS A 139 -5.71 -12.74 -9.84
CA CYS A 139 -5.69 -13.43 -8.56
C CYS A 139 -5.18 -14.88 -8.68
N ALA A 140 -5.56 -15.58 -9.72
CA ALA A 140 -5.09 -16.95 -9.97
C ALA A 140 -3.57 -16.98 -10.23
N ALA A 141 -3.06 -16.03 -11.02
CA ALA A 141 -1.63 -15.91 -11.32
C ALA A 141 -0.81 -15.55 -10.05
N ALA A 142 -1.31 -14.62 -9.25
CA ALA A 142 -0.69 -14.21 -7.98
C ALA A 142 -0.67 -15.37 -6.96
N ASP A 143 -1.80 -16.07 -6.81
CA ASP A 143 -1.92 -17.23 -5.91
C ASP A 143 -0.94 -18.34 -6.30
N ALA A 144 -0.72 -18.56 -7.60
CA ALA A 144 0.19 -19.61 -8.10
C ALA A 144 1.64 -19.41 -7.68
N VAL A 145 2.07 -18.17 -7.44
CA VAL A 145 3.42 -17.83 -6.99
C VAL A 145 3.49 -17.41 -5.51
N GLY A 146 2.36 -17.44 -4.79
CA GLY A 146 2.30 -17.05 -3.38
C GLY A 146 2.32 -15.53 -3.13
N LEU A 147 2.04 -14.73 -4.15
CA LEU A 147 1.94 -13.27 -4.04
C LEU A 147 0.60 -12.85 -3.41
N SER A 148 0.63 -11.99 -2.40
CA SER A 148 -0.58 -11.48 -1.76
C SER A 148 -1.33 -10.51 -2.68
N THR A 149 -2.64 -10.71 -2.84
CA THR A 149 -3.52 -9.78 -3.57
C THR A 149 -4.24 -8.89 -2.59
N ILE A 150 -3.75 -7.65 -2.45
CA ILE A 150 -4.32 -6.66 -1.55
C ILE A 150 -5.53 -6.03 -2.26
N MET A 151 -6.70 -6.16 -1.65
CA MET A 151 -7.94 -5.68 -2.25
C MET A 151 -8.36 -4.34 -1.65
N LEU A 152 -8.87 -3.45 -2.51
CA LEU A 152 -9.42 -2.17 -2.10
C LEU A 152 -10.89 -2.30 -1.73
N ALA A 153 -11.27 -1.70 -0.61
CA ALA A 153 -12.65 -1.49 -0.22
C ALA A 153 -12.98 0.01 -0.26
N ALA A 154 -14.03 0.38 -0.96
CA ALA A 154 -14.48 1.76 -1.08
C ALA A 154 -15.71 2.04 -0.20
N PRO A 155 -15.89 3.26 0.34
CA PRO A 155 -17.07 3.63 1.15
C PRO A 155 -18.40 3.49 0.40
N THR A 156 -18.36 3.62 -0.93
CA THR A 156 -19.53 3.48 -1.81
C THR A 156 -19.88 2.01 -2.11
N ALA A 157 -19.06 1.06 -1.65
CA ALA A 157 -19.35 -0.35 -1.86
C ALA A 157 -20.59 -0.77 -1.05
N PRO A 158 -21.57 -1.48 -1.67
CA PRO A 158 -22.69 -2.07 -0.96
C PRO A 158 -22.24 -3.05 0.13
N ASP A 159 -23.02 -3.19 1.19
CA ASP A 159 -22.67 -4.06 2.32
C ASP A 159 -22.46 -5.51 1.92
N GLU A 160 -23.22 -6.01 0.95
CA GLU A 160 -23.07 -7.38 0.41
C GLU A 160 -21.79 -7.59 -0.39
N ARG A 161 -21.14 -6.52 -0.87
CA ARG A 161 -19.87 -6.60 -1.62
C ARG A 161 -18.66 -6.72 -0.69
N LEU A 162 -18.70 -6.07 0.47
CA LEU A 162 -17.56 -6.02 1.40
C LEU A 162 -17.09 -7.41 1.84
N PRO A 163 -17.97 -8.37 2.22
CA PRO A 163 -17.54 -9.74 2.54
C PRO A 163 -16.82 -10.44 1.39
N ARG A 164 -17.21 -10.20 0.14
CA ARG A 164 -16.57 -10.79 -1.05
C ARG A 164 -15.17 -10.22 -1.26
N VAL A 165 -15.01 -8.89 -1.08
CA VAL A 165 -13.70 -8.22 -1.12
C VAL A 165 -12.78 -8.80 -0.04
N CYS A 166 -13.26 -8.89 1.20
CA CYS A 166 -12.50 -9.44 2.31
C CYS A 166 -12.11 -10.90 2.12
N ALA A 167 -13.04 -11.73 1.60
CA ALA A 167 -12.77 -13.14 1.35
C ALA A 167 -11.67 -13.36 0.28
N ARG A 168 -11.55 -12.42 -0.67
CA ARG A 168 -10.52 -12.49 -1.71
C ARG A 168 -9.20 -11.82 -1.28
N ALA A 169 -9.24 -10.87 -0.36
CA ALA A 169 -8.04 -10.16 0.09
C ALA A 169 -7.00 -11.12 0.69
N ARG A 170 -5.73 -10.85 0.41
CA ARG A 170 -4.56 -11.50 1.01
C ARG A 170 -3.58 -10.41 1.43
N GLY A 171 -2.94 -10.60 2.57
CA GLY A 171 -2.07 -9.60 3.17
C GLY A 171 -2.85 -8.62 4.03
N PHE A 172 -3.55 -7.68 3.42
CA PHE A 172 -4.45 -6.75 4.12
C PHE A 172 -5.58 -6.26 3.19
N VAL A 173 -6.63 -5.68 3.80
CA VAL A 173 -7.68 -4.95 3.08
C VAL A 173 -7.33 -3.47 3.14
N TYR A 174 -7.26 -2.85 1.97
CA TYR A 174 -6.98 -1.43 1.84
C TYR A 174 -8.29 -0.64 1.92
N SER A 175 -8.54 0.01 3.06
CA SER A 175 -9.69 0.88 3.26
C SER A 175 -9.41 2.25 2.64
N VAL A 176 -10.02 2.53 1.49
CA VAL A 176 -9.87 3.83 0.81
C VAL A 176 -10.92 4.82 1.26
N GLY A 177 -10.59 6.12 1.27
CA GLY A 177 -11.57 7.19 1.42
C GLY A 177 -12.33 7.43 0.12
N LEU A 178 -13.38 8.25 0.17
CA LEU A 178 -14.01 8.73 -1.06
C LEU A 178 -12.99 9.53 -1.87
N LEU A 179 -12.80 9.13 -3.13
CA LEU A 179 -12.08 9.94 -4.11
C LEU A 179 -12.98 11.11 -4.50
N GLY A 180 -12.90 12.20 -3.76
CA GLY A 180 -13.61 13.43 -4.04
C GLY A 180 -12.64 14.52 -4.46
N VAL A 181 -12.95 15.22 -5.54
CA VAL A 181 -12.27 16.43 -5.95
C VAL A 181 -12.34 17.45 -4.83
N THR A 182 -11.16 17.86 -4.37
CA THR A 182 -10.87 19.11 -3.67
C THR A 182 -11.79 19.51 -2.49
N GLY A 183 -11.25 19.50 -1.28
CA GLY A 183 -11.68 20.46 -0.28
C GLY A 183 -11.79 19.98 1.15
N GLU A 184 -12.11 18.71 1.41
CA GLU A 184 -12.41 18.31 2.78
C GLU A 184 -11.64 17.07 3.24
N ARG A 185 -10.33 17.28 3.52
CA ARG A 185 -9.44 16.24 4.08
C ARG A 185 -9.97 15.61 5.36
N THR A 186 -10.78 16.33 6.13
CA THR A 186 -11.41 15.86 7.37
C THR A 186 -12.55 14.87 7.09
N GLU A 187 -13.36 15.10 6.08
CA GLU A 187 -14.45 14.19 5.68
C GLU A 187 -13.91 12.90 5.05
N LEU A 188 -12.83 13.00 4.27
CA LEU A 188 -12.17 11.83 3.69
C LEU A 188 -11.64 10.88 4.77
N ALA A 189 -11.03 11.41 5.82
CA ALA A 189 -10.54 10.62 6.95
C ALA A 189 -11.71 9.99 7.73
N ALA A 190 -12.83 10.69 7.91
CA ALA A 190 -14.01 10.16 8.59
C ALA A 190 -14.66 9.01 7.82
N THR A 191 -14.81 9.12 6.50
CA THR A 191 -15.38 8.05 5.67
C THR A 191 -14.50 6.82 5.60
N ALA A 192 -13.17 6.97 5.52
CA ALA A 192 -12.24 5.86 5.57
C ALA A 192 -12.26 5.14 6.93
N SER A 193 -12.38 5.90 8.03
CA SER A 193 -12.50 5.35 9.39
C SER A 193 -13.82 4.60 9.60
N GLN A 194 -14.92 5.13 9.09
CA GLN A 194 -16.22 4.43 9.13
C GLN A 194 -16.18 3.12 8.35
N LEU A 195 -15.59 3.13 7.16
CA LEU A 195 -15.40 1.94 6.34
C LEU A 195 -14.52 0.92 7.07
N ALA A 196 -13.38 1.34 7.64
CA ALA A 196 -12.51 0.46 8.40
C ALA A 196 -13.26 -0.22 9.56
N GLY A 197 -14.10 0.53 10.29
CA GLY A 197 -14.95 -0.01 11.35
C GLY A 197 -16.00 -1.03 10.84
N ARG A 198 -16.51 -0.88 9.61
CA ARG A 198 -17.40 -1.89 8.97
C ARG A 198 -16.60 -3.15 8.60
N LEU A 199 -15.44 -2.98 7.98
CA LEU A 199 -14.55 -4.08 7.57
C LEU A 199 -14.09 -4.92 8.76
N LYS A 200 -13.68 -4.29 9.86
CA LYS A 200 -13.27 -4.98 11.10
C LYS A 200 -14.32 -5.88 11.72
N LYS A 201 -15.62 -5.67 11.40
CA LYS A 201 -16.71 -6.53 11.86
C LYS A 201 -16.90 -7.79 11.03
N ILE A 202 -16.33 -7.85 9.82
CA ILE A 202 -16.59 -8.92 8.85
C ILE A 202 -15.33 -9.67 8.44
N THR A 203 -14.15 -9.21 8.83
CA THR A 203 -12.89 -9.88 8.48
C THR A 203 -11.87 -9.81 9.60
N ASP A 204 -11.04 -10.84 9.69
CA ASP A 204 -9.84 -10.86 10.52
C ASP A 204 -8.56 -10.53 9.71
N VAL A 205 -8.66 -10.36 8.40
CA VAL A 205 -7.58 -9.83 7.57
C VAL A 205 -7.26 -8.41 8.06
N PRO A 206 -5.99 -8.03 8.27
CA PRO A 206 -5.64 -6.68 8.69
C PRO A 206 -6.27 -5.60 7.82
N VAL A 207 -6.87 -4.59 8.43
CA VAL A 207 -7.53 -3.47 7.74
C VAL A 207 -6.66 -2.22 7.90
N ILE A 208 -6.17 -1.69 6.77
CA ILE A 208 -5.26 -0.54 6.73
C ILE A 208 -5.92 0.62 5.99
N ILE A 209 -5.90 1.81 6.59
CA ILE A 209 -6.44 3.04 6.00
C ILE A 209 -5.36 3.70 5.13
N GLY A 210 -5.69 4.00 3.88
CA GLY A 210 -4.74 4.52 2.89
C GLY A 210 -5.01 5.90 2.32
N VAL A 211 -5.95 6.67 2.87
CA VAL A 211 -6.30 7.98 2.31
C VAL A 211 -6.37 9.05 3.39
N GLY A 212 -5.79 10.23 3.09
CA GLY A 212 -5.94 11.43 3.90
C GLY A 212 -5.05 11.53 5.13
N VAL A 213 -4.16 10.55 5.39
CA VAL A 213 -3.24 10.60 6.52
C VAL A 213 -1.97 11.35 6.12
N SER A 214 -1.88 12.62 6.52
CA SER A 214 -0.78 13.53 6.12
C SER A 214 0.17 13.91 7.26
N ASN A 215 -0.16 13.58 8.50
CA ASN A 215 0.61 13.88 9.70
C ASN A 215 0.38 12.86 10.82
N SER A 216 1.19 12.95 11.87
CA SER A 216 1.19 12.05 13.02
C SER A 216 -0.15 12.05 13.78
N ALA A 217 -0.81 13.20 13.94
CA ALA A 217 -2.08 13.29 14.65
C ALA A 217 -3.21 12.54 13.90
N GLN A 218 -3.27 12.68 12.58
CA GLN A 218 -4.21 11.93 11.74
C GLN A 218 -3.90 10.44 11.74
N ALA A 219 -2.61 10.07 11.80
CA ALA A 219 -2.17 8.69 11.92
C ALA A 219 -2.70 8.04 13.21
N VAL A 220 -2.58 8.71 14.33
CA VAL A 220 -3.12 8.28 15.62
C VAL A 220 -4.65 8.10 15.57
N GLU A 221 -5.38 9.08 15.03
CA GLU A 221 -6.83 8.98 14.90
C GLU A 221 -7.27 7.78 14.03
N ALA A 222 -6.64 7.58 12.89
CA ALA A 222 -6.94 6.45 12.00
C ALA A 222 -6.65 5.09 12.69
N CYS A 223 -5.58 5.01 13.46
CA CYS A 223 -5.20 3.82 14.20
C CYS A 223 -6.14 3.45 15.36
N LYS A 224 -7.03 4.35 15.80
CA LYS A 224 -8.08 4.00 16.79
C LYS A 224 -9.07 2.97 16.26
N VAL A 225 -9.32 2.95 14.96
CA VAL A 225 -10.34 2.10 14.33
C VAL A 225 -9.76 1.08 13.34
N ALA A 226 -8.57 1.31 12.82
CA ALA A 226 -7.89 0.43 11.88
C ALA A 226 -6.69 -0.29 12.51
N ASP A 227 -6.20 -1.31 11.83
CA ASP A 227 -4.98 -2.03 12.24
C ASP A 227 -3.71 -1.28 11.84
N GLY A 228 -3.83 -0.30 10.94
CA GLY A 228 -2.70 0.51 10.49
C GLY A 228 -3.09 1.54 9.45
N ILE A 229 -2.06 2.20 8.91
CA ILE A 229 -2.18 3.29 7.93
C ILE A 229 -1.19 3.13 6.79
N VAL A 230 -1.57 3.65 5.62
CA VAL A 230 -0.66 3.93 4.50
C VAL A 230 -0.44 5.44 4.42
N GLN A 231 0.80 5.86 4.21
CA GLN A 231 1.16 7.26 4.00
C GLN A 231 1.83 7.43 2.64
N GLY A 232 1.10 8.02 1.68
CA GLY A 232 1.57 8.24 0.31
C GLY A 232 2.14 9.65 0.11
N ALA A 233 1.27 10.61 -0.16
CA ALA A 233 1.65 11.98 -0.55
C ALA A 233 2.61 12.67 0.43
N SER A 234 2.47 12.41 1.74
CA SER A 234 3.34 12.98 2.77
C SER A 234 4.77 12.45 2.69
N VAL A 235 4.96 11.17 2.40
CA VAL A 235 6.27 10.52 2.23
C VAL A 235 6.91 10.96 0.92
N VAL A 236 6.16 10.92 -0.18
CA VAL A 236 6.65 11.31 -1.51
C VAL A 236 7.08 12.78 -1.54
N ARG A 237 6.31 13.67 -0.93
CA ARG A 237 6.70 15.09 -0.81
C ARG A 237 8.04 15.25 -0.09
N ARG A 238 8.25 14.54 1.03
CA ARG A 238 9.51 14.60 1.78
C ARG A 238 10.68 14.06 0.98
N LEU A 239 10.46 13.01 0.21
CA LEU A 239 11.49 12.52 -0.70
C LEU A 239 11.87 13.55 -1.76
N MET A 240 10.88 14.23 -2.36
CA MET A 240 11.14 15.25 -3.38
C MET A 240 11.81 16.51 -2.84
N GLU A 241 11.48 16.92 -1.61
CA GLU A 241 11.94 18.19 -1.02
C GLU A 241 13.19 18.04 -0.15
N GLY A 242 13.31 16.92 0.59
CA GLY A 242 14.35 16.71 1.61
C GLY A 242 15.14 15.41 1.47
N GLY A 243 14.84 14.61 0.45
CA GLY A 243 15.56 13.36 0.19
C GLY A 243 15.26 12.23 1.18
N PRO A 244 16.05 11.14 1.12
CA PRO A 244 15.83 9.93 1.92
C PRO A 244 15.84 10.17 3.44
N ASP A 245 16.71 11.04 3.95
CA ASP A 245 16.80 11.33 5.39
C ASP A 245 15.52 11.98 5.93
N ALA A 246 14.90 12.86 5.15
CA ALA A 246 13.62 13.46 5.51
C ALA A 246 12.48 12.42 5.54
N VAL A 247 12.54 11.41 4.69
CA VAL A 247 11.61 10.26 4.75
C VAL A 247 11.82 9.47 6.03
N GLY A 248 13.05 9.11 6.36
CA GLY A 248 13.38 8.38 7.58
C GLY A 248 12.92 9.12 8.84
N ALA A 249 13.23 10.40 8.94
CA ALA A 249 12.83 11.24 10.08
C ALA A 249 11.30 11.30 10.24
N TYR A 250 10.57 11.42 9.13
CA TYR A 250 9.11 11.44 9.15
C TYR A 250 8.49 10.09 9.54
N VAL A 251 9.02 8.99 9.04
CA VAL A 251 8.56 7.65 9.41
C VAL A 251 8.78 7.40 10.89
N ALA A 252 9.95 7.81 11.44
CA ALA A 252 10.24 7.74 12.87
C ALA A 252 9.23 8.56 13.71
N GLU A 253 8.96 9.80 13.32
CA GLU A 253 7.97 10.68 13.98
C GLU A 253 6.59 10.02 14.05
N VAL A 254 6.11 9.51 12.92
CA VAL A 254 4.80 8.85 12.85
C VAL A 254 4.79 7.57 13.67
N ARG A 255 5.86 6.77 13.61
CA ARG A 255 5.99 5.54 14.38
C ARG A 255 5.90 5.81 15.88
N GLU A 256 6.66 6.79 16.38
CA GLU A 256 6.64 7.19 17.78
C GLU A 256 5.24 7.65 18.22
N ALA A 257 4.57 8.45 17.40
CA ALA A 257 3.25 8.96 17.71
C ALA A 257 2.20 7.84 17.83
N ILE A 258 2.17 6.88 16.90
CA ILE A 258 1.18 5.79 16.93
C ILE A 258 1.51 4.76 18.02
N ASP A 259 2.78 4.52 18.35
CA ASP A 259 3.17 3.62 19.45
C ASP A 259 2.80 4.23 20.81
N SER A 260 3.06 5.54 21.01
CA SER A 260 2.74 6.25 22.25
C SER A 260 1.23 6.35 22.52
N ALA A 261 0.40 6.32 21.47
CA ALA A 261 -1.05 6.40 21.59
C ALA A 261 -1.73 5.02 21.79
N SER A 262 -0.98 3.93 21.64
CA SER A 262 -1.50 2.55 21.69
C SER A 262 -1.44 1.94 23.11
N VAL A 263 -1.09 2.75 24.11
CA VAL A 263 -0.99 2.35 25.53
C VAL A 263 -2.32 2.55 26.26
#